data_b2cd33bec50c678c2a12d5e01ad02e64
#
_entry.id   b2cd33bec50c678c2a12d5e01ad02e64
#
_cell.length_a   1.000
_cell.length_b   1.000
_cell.length_c   1.000
_cell.angle_alpha   90.00
_cell.angle_beta   90.00
_cell.angle_gamma   90.00
#
_symmetry.space_group_name_H-M   'P 1'
#
loop_
_entity.id
_entity.type
_entity.pdbx_description
1 polymer ?
#
loop_
_entity_poly.entity_id
_entity_poly.type
_entity_poly.pdbx_seq_one_letter_code
_entity_poly.pdbx_strand_id
1 'polypeptide(L)'
;RVLKARLSDSHFIWKTDTSITIKNLNKKLKNVLFYQGLGSLYEKTIRLSKVSKCFSSLFNVDETLAKEASLLSKFDLVSEMVAEFPELQGIMGSYFTKLDGKSKEVSIAISEHYKPKGISDEMPTTNLGAMLSMIDNIDTLTGFFIINKKPTGSKDPFALRRAGFSIVQILMKFKLNISISDLFTESFNSYKNS
;
A
#
# COMPACT_ATOMS: atom_id res chain seq x y z
N ARG A 1 9.40 9.70 -34.19
CA ARG A 1 10.66 10.03 -33.46
C ARG A 1 10.42 10.13 -31.95
N VAL A 2 9.44 10.91 -31.48
CA VAL A 2 9.16 11.12 -30.03
C VAL A 2 8.87 9.81 -29.28
N LEU A 3 8.01 8.95 -29.83
CA LEU A 3 7.66 7.66 -29.19
C LEU A 3 8.87 6.74 -29.02
N LYS A 4 9.77 6.71 -30.02
CA LYS A 4 11.00 5.90 -29.94
C LYS A 4 11.95 6.40 -28.84
N ALA A 5 12.07 7.73 -28.69
CA ALA A 5 12.88 8.32 -27.62
C ALA A 5 12.30 7.96 -26.25
N ARG A 6 10.99 8.16 -26.02
CA ARG A 6 10.33 7.78 -24.76
C ARG A 6 10.45 6.29 -24.41
N LEU A 7 10.35 5.41 -25.40
CA LEU A 7 10.56 3.97 -25.20
C LEU A 7 12.02 3.65 -24.82
N SER A 8 12.98 4.34 -25.44
CA SER A 8 14.39 4.20 -25.09
C SER A 8 14.68 4.66 -23.67
N ASP A 9 14.10 5.80 -23.27
CA ASP A 9 14.25 6.35 -21.92
C ASP A 9 13.62 5.42 -20.87
N SER A 10 12.39 4.94 -21.13
CA SER A 10 11.73 3.97 -20.24
C SER A 10 12.51 2.67 -20.09
N HIS A 11 13.16 2.19 -21.18
CA HIS A 11 14.01 1.00 -21.12
C HIS A 11 15.29 1.24 -20.29
N PHE A 12 15.86 2.44 -20.36
CA PHE A 12 17.01 2.81 -19.53
C PHE A 12 16.61 2.87 -18.05
N ILE A 13 15.51 3.55 -17.72
CA ILE A 13 14.94 3.63 -16.37
C ILE A 13 14.69 2.21 -15.81
N TRP A 14 14.04 1.33 -16.60
CA TRP A 14 13.82 -0.06 -16.21
C TRP A 14 15.12 -0.78 -15.86
N LYS A 15 16.16 -0.66 -16.68
CA LYS A 15 17.46 -1.28 -16.39
C LYS A 15 18.10 -0.73 -15.11
N THR A 16 18.00 0.57 -14.89
CA THR A 16 18.51 1.21 -13.68
C THR A 16 17.79 0.66 -12.45
N ASP A 17 16.46 0.67 -12.44
CA ASP A 17 15.66 0.21 -11.31
C ASP A 17 15.88 -1.28 -11.01
N THR A 18 15.94 -2.13 -12.04
CA THR A 18 16.16 -3.58 -11.88
C THR A 18 17.59 -3.94 -11.42
N SER A 19 18.53 -3.01 -11.51
CA SER A 19 19.88 -3.18 -10.95
C SER A 19 19.92 -2.96 -9.43
N ILE A 20 18.89 -2.33 -8.85
CA ILE A 20 18.80 -2.02 -7.42
C ILE A 20 18.01 -3.12 -6.72
N THR A 21 18.55 -3.69 -5.66
CA THR A 21 17.80 -4.70 -4.87
C THR A 21 16.58 -4.09 -4.18
N ILE A 22 15.50 -4.87 -4.05
CA ILE A 22 14.28 -4.45 -3.31
C ILE A 22 14.64 -3.97 -1.90
N LYS A 23 15.59 -4.63 -1.23
CA LYS A 23 16.06 -4.24 0.10
C LYS A 23 16.61 -2.81 0.12
N ASN A 24 17.32 -2.40 -0.93
CA ASN A 24 17.87 -1.05 -1.02
C ASN A 24 16.79 -0.02 -1.39
N LEU A 25 15.86 -0.36 -2.28
CA LEU A 25 14.70 0.49 -2.55
C LEU A 25 13.87 0.70 -1.28
N ASN A 26 13.59 -0.37 -0.54
CA ASN A 26 12.82 -0.28 0.70
C ASN A 26 13.51 0.59 1.77
N LYS A 27 14.85 0.57 1.84
CA LYS A 27 15.60 1.48 2.73
C LYS A 27 15.45 2.95 2.36
N LYS A 28 15.32 3.28 1.06
CA LYS A 28 15.14 4.66 0.60
C LYS A 28 13.81 5.25 1.11
N LEU A 29 12.80 4.43 1.43
CA LEU A 29 11.54 4.89 2.02
C LEU A 29 11.70 5.63 3.35
N LYS A 30 12.80 5.44 4.06
CA LYS A 30 13.12 6.18 5.30
C LYS A 30 13.25 7.68 5.06
N ASN A 31 13.66 8.06 3.86
CA ASN A 31 13.88 9.45 3.46
C ASN A 31 12.65 10.08 2.77
N VAL A 32 11.57 9.31 2.59
CA VAL A 32 10.35 9.78 1.97
C VAL A 32 9.30 10.02 3.04
N LEU A 33 8.96 11.28 3.27
CA LEU A 33 7.93 11.67 4.22
C LEU A 33 6.56 11.18 3.75
N PHE A 34 5.85 10.42 4.61
CA PHE A 34 4.45 10.10 4.35
C PHE A 34 3.59 11.35 4.53
N TYR A 35 3.67 11.94 5.71
CA TYR A 35 3.08 13.24 6.02
C TYR A 35 3.69 13.82 7.30
N GLN A 36 3.67 15.15 7.44
CA GLN A 36 4.18 15.83 8.63
C GLN A 36 3.38 15.37 9.87
N GLY A 37 4.09 14.82 10.85
CA GLY A 37 3.49 14.23 12.06
C GLY A 37 3.06 12.77 11.94
N LEU A 38 3.21 12.13 10.76
CA LEU A 38 2.90 10.71 10.54
C LEU A 38 4.12 9.86 10.17
N GLY A 39 5.30 10.50 10.12
CA GLY A 39 6.56 9.83 9.82
C GLY A 39 6.80 9.58 8.34
N SER A 40 7.73 8.69 8.05
CA SER A 40 8.14 8.27 6.71
C SER A 40 7.26 7.16 6.13
N LEU A 41 7.36 6.94 4.81
CA LEU A 41 6.74 5.77 4.17
C LEU A 41 7.29 4.45 4.72
N TYR A 42 8.56 4.41 5.16
CA TYR A 42 9.11 3.23 5.81
C TYR A 42 8.39 2.92 7.13
N GLU A 43 8.20 3.92 7.99
CA GLU A 43 7.46 3.76 9.25
C GLU A 43 6.01 3.32 8.99
N LYS A 44 5.39 3.84 7.92
CA LYS A 44 4.07 3.35 7.48
C LYS A 44 4.11 1.85 7.17
N THR A 45 5.09 1.35 6.41
CA THR A 45 5.18 -0.10 6.12
C THR A 45 5.40 -0.94 7.38
N ILE A 46 6.13 -0.42 8.35
CA ILE A 46 6.31 -1.08 9.67
C ILE A 46 4.98 -1.16 10.43
N ARG A 47 4.17 -0.07 10.46
CA ARG A 47 2.83 -0.10 11.07
C ARG A 47 1.94 -1.11 10.36
N LEU A 48 1.91 -1.10 9.03
CA LEU A 48 1.13 -2.08 8.24
C LEU A 48 1.53 -3.52 8.60
N SER A 49 2.83 -3.81 8.74
CA SER A 49 3.31 -5.15 9.08
C SER A 49 2.93 -5.59 10.52
N LYS A 50 2.82 -4.65 11.46
CA LYS A 50 2.32 -4.93 12.81
C LYS A 50 0.82 -5.25 12.78
N VAL A 51 0.05 -4.42 12.08
CA VAL A 51 -1.40 -4.55 11.96
C VAL A 51 -1.78 -5.80 11.15
N SER A 52 -1.01 -6.16 10.12
CA SER A 52 -1.29 -7.32 9.27
C SER A 52 -1.39 -8.63 10.06
N LYS A 53 -0.64 -8.77 11.16
CA LYS A 53 -0.70 -9.93 12.04
C LYS A 53 -2.11 -10.12 12.62
N CYS A 54 -2.75 -9.05 13.07
CA CYS A 54 -4.09 -9.10 13.66
C CYS A 54 -5.17 -9.42 12.61
N PHE A 55 -4.93 -9.04 11.35
CA PHE A 55 -5.89 -9.22 10.25
C PHE A 55 -5.68 -10.48 9.41
N SER A 56 -4.52 -11.15 9.52
CA SER A 56 -4.22 -12.34 8.73
C SER A 56 -5.26 -13.45 8.91
N SER A 57 -5.68 -13.73 10.13
CA SER A 57 -6.72 -14.73 10.43
C SER A 57 -8.09 -14.33 9.86
N LEU A 58 -8.46 -13.04 9.92
CA LEU A 58 -9.72 -12.53 9.39
C LEU A 58 -9.85 -12.77 7.88
N PHE A 59 -8.76 -12.67 7.14
CA PHE A 59 -8.71 -12.88 5.71
C PHE A 59 -8.27 -14.29 5.30
N ASN A 60 -8.05 -15.18 6.28
CA ASN A 60 -7.50 -16.51 6.03
C ASN A 60 -6.22 -16.49 5.19
N VAL A 61 -5.25 -15.70 5.64
CA VAL A 61 -3.95 -15.45 4.99
C VAL A 61 -2.83 -15.89 5.93
N ASP A 62 -1.76 -16.45 5.37
CA ASP A 62 -0.54 -16.75 6.11
C ASP A 62 0.09 -15.48 6.70
N GLU A 63 0.42 -15.52 8.00
CA GLU A 63 0.97 -14.36 8.74
C GLU A 63 2.33 -13.91 8.16
N THR A 64 3.15 -14.84 7.69
CA THR A 64 4.46 -14.53 7.10
C THR A 64 4.30 -13.77 5.78
N LEU A 65 3.40 -14.25 4.91
CA LEU A 65 3.07 -13.57 3.65
C LEU A 65 2.44 -12.21 3.88
N ALA A 66 1.54 -12.11 4.87
CA ALA A 66 0.90 -10.86 5.27
C ALA A 66 1.93 -9.80 5.71
N LYS A 67 2.88 -10.21 6.55
CA LYS A 67 3.97 -9.36 7.00
C LYS A 67 4.90 -8.96 5.85
N GLU A 68 5.32 -9.90 5.01
CA GLU A 68 6.19 -9.62 3.87
C GLU A 68 5.54 -8.66 2.89
N ALA A 69 4.30 -8.89 2.48
CA ALA A 69 3.56 -8.01 1.58
C ALA A 69 3.43 -6.60 2.15
N SER A 70 3.14 -6.47 3.45
CA SER A 70 3.04 -5.18 4.13
C SER A 70 4.35 -4.40 4.11
N LEU A 71 5.48 -5.04 4.43
CA LEU A 71 6.80 -4.42 4.41
C LEU A 71 7.23 -3.97 3.01
N LEU A 72 6.78 -4.70 1.98
CA LEU A 72 7.12 -4.43 0.58
C LEU A 72 6.07 -3.61 -0.17
N SER A 73 4.99 -3.15 0.49
CA SER A 73 3.86 -2.51 -0.20
C SER A 73 4.16 -1.17 -0.87
N LYS A 74 5.21 -0.47 -0.47
CA LYS A 74 5.49 0.91 -0.89
C LYS A 74 6.86 1.13 -1.53
N PHE A 75 7.70 0.10 -1.63
CA PHE A 75 9.09 0.27 -2.06
C PHE A 75 9.23 0.77 -3.50
N ASP A 76 8.26 0.50 -4.35
CA ASP A 76 8.26 0.96 -5.76
C ASP A 76 8.04 2.47 -5.91
N LEU A 77 7.52 3.14 -4.88
CA LEU A 77 7.33 4.61 -4.88
C LEU A 77 8.66 5.38 -4.95
N VAL A 78 9.79 4.73 -4.67
CA VAL A 78 11.14 5.32 -4.76
C VAL A 78 11.91 4.84 -5.99
N SER A 79 11.26 4.12 -6.90
CA SER A 79 11.82 3.76 -8.21
C SER A 79 11.71 4.93 -9.19
N GLU A 80 12.65 5.01 -10.12
CA GLU A 80 12.60 6.02 -11.19
C GLU A 80 11.40 5.80 -12.11
N MET A 81 11.02 4.53 -12.32
CA MET A 81 9.85 4.17 -13.13
C MET A 81 8.56 4.74 -12.59
N VAL A 82 8.31 4.62 -11.28
CA VAL A 82 7.09 5.17 -10.66
C VAL A 82 7.17 6.69 -10.52
N ALA A 83 8.36 7.26 -10.38
CA ALA A 83 8.55 8.72 -10.39
C ALA A 83 8.16 9.33 -11.74
N GLU A 84 8.53 8.67 -12.85
CA GLU A 84 8.19 9.12 -14.22
C GLU A 84 6.75 8.75 -14.61
N PHE A 85 6.25 7.59 -14.15
CA PHE A 85 4.91 7.06 -14.46
C PHE A 85 4.16 6.69 -13.18
N PRO A 86 3.57 7.68 -12.47
CA PRO A 86 2.91 7.46 -11.17
C PRO A 86 1.73 6.47 -11.21
N GLU A 87 1.10 6.30 -12.37
CA GLU A 87 0.01 5.33 -12.57
C GLU A 87 0.47 3.87 -12.46
N LEU A 88 1.78 3.61 -12.57
CA LEU A 88 2.37 2.27 -12.46
C LEU A 88 2.67 1.86 -11.01
N GLN A 89 2.36 2.71 -10.01
CA GLN A 89 2.53 2.32 -8.60
C GLN A 89 1.76 1.03 -8.27
N GLY A 90 2.38 0.14 -7.52
CA GLY A 90 1.88 -1.20 -7.24
C GLY A 90 2.14 -2.20 -8.38
N ILE A 91 1.92 -1.80 -9.63
CA ILE A 91 2.23 -2.63 -10.80
C ILE A 91 3.73 -2.90 -10.87
N MET A 92 4.54 -1.84 -10.77
CA MET A 92 6.01 -1.97 -10.77
C MET A 92 6.51 -2.74 -9.55
N GLY A 93 5.92 -2.50 -8.38
CA GLY A 93 6.21 -3.29 -7.17
C GLY A 93 6.00 -4.78 -7.38
N SER A 94 4.91 -5.16 -8.06
CA SER A 94 4.65 -6.56 -8.43
C SER A 94 5.71 -7.13 -9.39
N TYR A 95 6.13 -6.38 -10.39
CA TYR A 95 7.18 -6.81 -11.31
C TYR A 95 8.52 -6.98 -10.61
N PHE A 96 8.94 -6.02 -9.80
CA PHE A 96 10.20 -6.09 -9.07
C PHE A 96 10.22 -7.26 -8.07
N THR A 97 9.10 -7.52 -7.36
CA THR A 97 9.02 -8.67 -6.45
C THR A 97 9.10 -10.01 -7.17
N LYS A 98 8.52 -10.13 -8.36
CA LYS A 98 8.67 -11.34 -9.20
C LYS A 98 10.12 -11.55 -9.63
N LEU A 99 10.83 -10.48 -10.03
CA LEU A 99 12.24 -10.54 -10.41
C LEU A 99 13.14 -10.92 -9.23
N ASP A 100 12.78 -10.48 -8.00
CA ASP A 100 13.50 -10.81 -6.76
C ASP A 100 13.16 -12.21 -6.21
N GLY A 101 12.35 -12.99 -6.94
CA GLY A 101 11.97 -14.36 -6.56
C GLY A 101 10.99 -14.46 -5.40
N LYS A 102 10.25 -13.39 -5.10
CA LYS A 102 9.17 -13.42 -4.09
C LYS A 102 8.00 -14.26 -4.54
N SER A 103 7.19 -14.71 -3.59
CA SER A 103 6.02 -15.52 -3.90
C SER A 103 5.03 -14.80 -4.83
N LYS A 104 4.29 -15.58 -5.60
CA LYS A 104 3.26 -15.06 -6.51
C LYS A 104 2.18 -14.31 -5.73
N GLU A 105 1.83 -14.80 -4.55
CA GLU A 105 0.82 -14.22 -3.67
C GLU A 105 1.23 -12.81 -3.22
N VAL A 106 2.46 -12.64 -2.77
CA VAL A 106 3.00 -11.32 -2.37
C VAL A 106 3.03 -10.37 -3.56
N SER A 107 3.49 -10.84 -4.71
CA SER A 107 3.57 -10.01 -5.92
C SER A 107 2.18 -9.52 -6.39
N ILE A 108 1.17 -10.39 -6.35
CA ILE A 108 -0.21 -10.02 -6.69
C ILE A 108 -0.76 -9.03 -5.65
N ALA A 109 -0.59 -9.30 -4.36
CA ALA A 109 -1.07 -8.43 -3.30
C ALA A 109 -0.52 -7.00 -3.42
N ILE A 110 0.77 -6.85 -3.78
CA ILE A 110 1.39 -5.55 -4.01
C ILE A 110 0.74 -4.82 -5.20
N SER A 111 0.36 -5.52 -6.27
CA SER A 111 -0.35 -4.89 -7.40
C SER A 111 -1.79 -4.50 -7.06
N GLU A 112 -2.42 -5.22 -6.14
CA GLU A 112 -3.84 -5.05 -5.81
C GLU A 112 -4.11 -4.08 -4.65
N HIS A 113 -3.12 -3.77 -3.82
CA HIS A 113 -3.37 -3.05 -2.56
C HIS A 113 -3.83 -1.60 -2.72
N TYR A 114 -3.77 -1.04 -3.92
CA TYR A 114 -4.36 0.27 -4.22
C TYR A 114 -5.81 0.18 -4.74
N LYS A 115 -6.35 -1.04 -4.88
CA LYS A 115 -7.75 -1.26 -5.30
C LYS A 115 -8.67 -1.38 -4.08
N PRO A 116 -9.91 -0.92 -4.18
CA PRO A 116 -10.45 -0.09 -5.25
C PRO A 116 -10.02 1.39 -5.10
N LYS A 117 -9.76 2.07 -6.21
CA LYS A 117 -9.46 3.51 -6.24
C LYS A 117 -10.72 4.38 -6.22
N GLY A 118 -11.89 3.78 -6.40
CA GLY A 118 -13.19 4.47 -6.46
C GLY A 118 -14.37 3.51 -6.50
N ILE A 119 -15.58 4.06 -6.62
CA ILE A 119 -16.85 3.30 -6.49
C ILE A 119 -16.99 2.20 -7.55
N SER A 120 -16.57 2.47 -8.78
CA SER A 120 -16.71 1.57 -9.93
C SER A 120 -15.39 0.90 -10.34
N ASP A 121 -14.37 1.00 -9.50
CA ASP A 121 -13.07 0.39 -9.78
C ASP A 121 -13.08 -1.12 -9.48
N GLU A 122 -12.12 -1.81 -10.08
CA GLU A 122 -11.89 -3.22 -9.79
C GLU A 122 -11.50 -3.43 -8.32
N MET A 123 -12.08 -4.46 -7.74
CA MET A 123 -11.74 -4.89 -6.39
C MET A 123 -10.53 -5.83 -6.39
N PRO A 124 -9.76 -5.90 -5.28
CA PRO A 124 -8.78 -6.96 -5.10
C PRO A 124 -9.42 -8.33 -5.34
N THR A 125 -8.68 -9.24 -5.97
CA THR A 125 -9.14 -10.61 -6.26
C THR A 125 -8.63 -11.62 -5.24
N THR A 126 -7.53 -11.29 -4.56
CA THR A 126 -6.88 -12.15 -3.56
C THR A 126 -7.19 -11.68 -2.13
N ASN A 127 -7.25 -12.62 -1.20
CA ASN A 127 -7.42 -12.30 0.23
C ASN A 127 -6.26 -11.45 0.75
N LEU A 128 -5.03 -11.76 0.35
CA LEU A 128 -3.85 -11.00 0.77
C LEU A 128 -3.87 -9.57 0.20
N GLY A 129 -4.25 -9.40 -1.07
CA GLY A 129 -4.39 -8.08 -1.69
C GLY A 129 -5.49 -7.24 -1.03
N ALA A 130 -6.64 -7.86 -0.73
CA ALA A 130 -7.75 -7.21 -0.04
C ALA A 130 -7.37 -6.80 1.40
N MET A 131 -6.71 -7.68 2.14
CA MET A 131 -6.20 -7.39 3.47
C MET A 131 -5.23 -6.20 3.42
N LEU A 132 -4.25 -6.24 2.53
CA LEU A 132 -3.24 -5.19 2.40
C LEU A 132 -3.86 -3.84 2.03
N SER A 133 -4.83 -3.82 1.09
CA SER A 133 -5.59 -2.62 0.76
C SER A 133 -6.37 -2.08 1.96
N MET A 134 -7.04 -2.95 2.71
CA MET A 134 -7.82 -2.54 3.87
C MET A 134 -6.95 -1.92 4.95
N ILE A 135 -5.85 -2.58 5.34
CA ILE A 135 -4.97 -2.07 6.40
C ILE A 135 -4.26 -0.77 5.99
N ASP A 136 -3.90 -0.60 4.71
CA ASP A 136 -3.32 0.65 4.19
C ASP A 136 -4.27 1.84 4.31
N ASN A 137 -5.55 1.62 3.97
CA ASN A 137 -6.61 2.63 4.11
C ASN A 137 -6.91 2.93 5.58
N ILE A 138 -6.94 1.92 6.45
CA ILE A 138 -7.14 2.07 7.90
C ILE A 138 -5.99 2.88 8.51
N ASP A 139 -4.72 2.55 8.20
CA ASP A 139 -3.54 3.30 8.66
C ASP A 139 -3.61 4.77 8.23
N THR A 140 -3.99 5.02 6.98
CA THR A 140 -4.14 6.37 6.45
C THR A 140 -5.22 7.14 7.21
N LEU A 141 -6.43 6.59 7.34
CA LEU A 141 -7.51 7.25 8.10
C LEU A 141 -7.10 7.53 9.54
N THR A 142 -6.57 6.51 10.23
CA THR A 142 -6.14 6.63 11.62
C THR A 142 -5.11 7.75 11.79
N GLY A 143 -4.08 7.76 10.94
CA GLY A 143 -3.02 8.76 10.99
C GLY A 143 -3.55 10.18 10.81
N PHE A 144 -4.33 10.43 9.76
CA PHE A 144 -4.88 11.76 9.50
C PHE A 144 -5.86 12.22 10.58
N PHE A 145 -6.61 11.31 11.20
CA PHE A 145 -7.48 11.65 12.34
C PHE A 145 -6.67 11.96 13.61
N ILE A 146 -5.57 11.25 13.87
CA ILE A 146 -4.67 11.55 14.99
C ILE A 146 -4.13 12.99 14.90
N ILE A 147 -3.70 13.43 13.73
CA ILE A 147 -3.19 14.79 13.52
C ILE A 147 -4.29 15.83 13.22
N ASN A 148 -5.54 15.44 13.48
CA ASN A 148 -6.73 16.30 13.31
C ASN A 148 -6.95 16.87 11.89
N LYS A 149 -6.52 16.15 10.85
CA LYS A 149 -6.73 16.47 9.43
C LYS A 149 -7.95 15.74 8.88
N LYS A 150 -9.14 16.15 9.35
CA LYS A 150 -10.42 15.55 8.94
C LYS A 150 -10.92 16.17 7.63
N PRO A 151 -11.63 15.40 6.78
CA PRO A 151 -12.30 15.96 5.61
C PRO A 151 -13.42 16.90 6.06
N THR A 152 -13.58 18.01 5.34
CA THR A 152 -14.71 18.95 5.52
C THR A 152 -15.74 18.76 4.41
N GLY A 153 -16.92 19.41 4.50
CA GLY A 153 -18.03 19.20 3.55
C GLY A 153 -17.63 19.16 2.07
N SER A 154 -16.85 20.12 1.59
CA SER A 154 -16.42 20.24 0.18
C SER A 154 -14.96 19.83 -0.08
N LYS A 155 -14.12 19.67 0.96
CA LYS A 155 -12.68 19.45 0.80
C LYS A 155 -12.24 18.12 1.42
N ASP A 156 -11.59 17.29 0.63
CA ASP A 156 -10.95 16.04 1.04
C ASP A 156 -9.59 15.88 0.32
N PRO A 157 -8.59 16.71 0.68
CA PRO A 157 -7.31 16.73 -0.02
C PRO A 157 -6.51 15.43 0.14
N PHE A 158 -6.86 14.62 1.14
CA PHE A 158 -6.16 13.36 1.45
C PHE A 158 -6.97 12.11 1.02
N ALA A 159 -8.09 12.31 0.31
CA ALA A 159 -8.96 11.24 -0.14
C ALA A 159 -9.47 10.29 0.97
N LEU A 160 -9.69 10.83 2.18
CA LEU A 160 -10.08 10.03 3.34
C LEU A 160 -11.47 9.40 3.18
N ARG A 161 -12.40 10.08 2.46
CA ARG A 161 -13.71 9.49 2.14
C ARG A 161 -13.56 8.28 1.22
N ARG A 162 -12.67 8.36 0.23
CA ARG A 162 -12.37 7.21 -0.66
C ARG A 162 -11.75 6.06 0.13
N ALA A 163 -10.83 6.36 1.05
CA ALA A 163 -10.25 5.35 1.94
C ALA A 163 -11.34 4.65 2.79
N GLY A 164 -12.25 5.41 3.41
CA GLY A 164 -13.37 4.84 4.16
C GLY A 164 -14.30 4.01 3.29
N PHE A 165 -14.61 4.50 2.09
CA PHE A 165 -15.44 3.77 1.14
C PHE A 165 -14.79 2.45 0.69
N SER A 166 -13.48 2.47 0.38
CA SER A 166 -12.71 1.27 0.03
C SER A 166 -12.78 0.21 1.13
N ILE A 167 -12.63 0.61 2.40
CA ILE A 167 -12.77 -0.31 3.55
C ILE A 167 -14.15 -0.97 3.55
N VAL A 168 -15.22 -0.18 3.41
CA VAL A 168 -16.60 -0.71 3.40
C VAL A 168 -16.80 -1.69 2.25
N GLN A 169 -16.34 -1.36 1.04
CA GLN A 169 -16.43 -2.26 -0.12
C GLN A 169 -15.71 -3.58 0.12
N ILE A 170 -14.51 -3.56 0.71
CA ILE A 170 -13.75 -4.77 1.04
C ILE A 170 -14.49 -5.61 2.08
N LEU A 171 -14.99 -4.99 3.16
CA LEU A 171 -15.77 -5.67 4.19
C LEU A 171 -16.98 -6.40 3.59
N MET A 172 -17.71 -5.72 2.71
CA MET A 172 -18.89 -6.30 2.04
C MET A 172 -18.52 -7.43 1.09
N LYS A 173 -17.54 -7.22 0.20
CA LYS A 173 -17.14 -8.20 -0.81
C LYS A 173 -16.61 -9.49 -0.19
N PHE A 174 -15.77 -9.38 0.82
CA PHE A 174 -15.15 -10.51 1.51
C PHE A 174 -15.98 -11.02 2.69
N LYS A 175 -17.18 -10.44 2.92
CA LYS A 175 -18.13 -10.83 3.98
C LYS A 175 -17.48 -10.91 5.36
N LEU A 176 -16.66 -9.93 5.68
CA LEU A 176 -15.89 -9.91 6.91
C LEU A 176 -16.78 -9.46 8.08
N ASN A 177 -16.80 -10.25 9.14
CA ASN A 177 -17.53 -9.94 10.36
C ASN A 177 -16.58 -9.40 11.43
N ILE A 178 -16.41 -8.08 11.45
CA ILE A 178 -15.56 -7.38 12.42
C ILE A 178 -16.19 -6.03 12.75
N SER A 179 -16.07 -5.58 13.99
CA SER A 179 -16.54 -4.25 14.35
C SER A 179 -15.61 -3.17 13.80
N ILE A 180 -16.19 -2.03 13.41
CA ILE A 180 -15.40 -0.87 12.96
C ILE A 180 -14.47 -0.38 14.07
N SER A 181 -14.92 -0.45 15.33
CA SER A 181 -14.09 -0.08 16.49
C SER A 181 -12.81 -0.92 16.56
N ASP A 182 -12.93 -2.24 16.37
CA ASP A 182 -11.79 -3.15 16.46
C ASP A 182 -10.80 -2.91 15.31
N LEU A 183 -11.33 -2.64 14.09
CA LEU A 183 -10.51 -2.27 12.93
C LEU A 183 -9.55 -1.11 13.24
N PHE A 184 -10.09 -0.04 13.84
CA PHE A 184 -9.30 1.18 14.09
C PHE A 184 -8.46 1.10 15.36
N THR A 185 -8.84 0.30 16.35
CA THR A 185 -8.10 0.13 17.60
C THR A 185 -6.69 -0.39 17.35
N GLU A 186 -6.55 -1.43 16.53
CA GLU A 186 -5.25 -2.02 16.18
C GLU A 186 -4.34 -1.01 15.45
N SER A 187 -4.88 -0.27 14.50
CA SER A 187 -4.14 0.76 13.80
C SER A 187 -3.72 1.91 14.73
N PHE A 188 -4.62 2.36 15.61
CA PHE A 188 -4.31 3.40 16.58
C PHE A 188 -3.18 2.99 17.53
N ASN A 189 -3.21 1.74 18.02
CA ASN A 189 -2.16 1.21 18.88
C ASN A 189 -0.80 1.14 18.15
N SER A 190 -0.80 0.88 16.84
CA SER A 190 0.43 0.86 16.04
C SER A 190 1.11 2.23 15.96
N TYR A 191 0.34 3.33 15.96
CA TYR A 191 0.87 4.71 16.00
C TYR A 191 1.44 5.09 17.37
N LYS A 192 0.89 4.59 18.47
CA LYS A 192 1.40 4.86 19.82
C LYS A 192 2.77 4.21 20.08
N ASN A 193 3.06 3.12 19.37
CA ASN A 193 4.26 2.31 19.53
C ASN A 193 5.28 2.52 18.39
N SER A 194 5.14 3.61 17.65
CA SER A 194 6.02 3.97 16.50
C SER A 194 6.99 5.07 16.85
#